data_d5365b0d1c0f066d253023421fb8824d
#
_entry.id   d5365b0d1c0f066d253023421fb8824d
#
_cell.length_a   1.000
_cell.length_b   1.000
_cell.length_c   1.000
_cell.angle_alpha   90.00
_cell.angle_beta   90.00
_cell.angle_gamma   90.00
#
_symmetry.space_group_name_H-M   'P 1'
#
loop_
_entity.id
_entity.type
_entity.pdbx_description
1 polymer ?
#
loop_
_entity_poly.entity_id
_entity_poly.type
_entity_poly.pdbx_seq_one_letter_code
_entity_poly.pdbx_strand_id
1 'polypeptide(L)'
;MAEQPGRMISRRAVCTGLAAAAAPWRASAVGTVYDAEVRKSGGTHSSLGAALADPPGGGRPYRILLGRGRWEEKLTITRPGVELVGEDRQAAIITSAVGAGHEKPGGGKWGTFGSATLTVEAPGFTARNLTVENGFDYIAHLRTRSIEGLQAVALALGNSADRSLIERCDLIGHQDTFYLRAGRALVRDCFIAGNVDFIFGGAAALFERCEIRSRLRPGEELQGYVAAPSTPRRQPVGFVFDRCRLTREAGLPDRSVWLGRPWRAGGNTALLGAAAWLDCWMDSHIHPDGWTWMGYRGPGDYPMRLEPLDARLFEYRSRGPGARPGPLRRQLGAADAALHRAYPLSGGWLRH
;
A
#
# COMPACT_ATOMS: atom_id res chain seq x y z
N MET A 1 -69.71 54.34 10.75
CA MET A 1 -69.04 53.52 11.75
C MET A 1 -67.81 52.98 11.06
N ALA A 2 -66.69 53.62 11.31
CA ALA A 2 -65.41 53.36 10.64
C ALA A 2 -64.44 52.79 11.68
N GLU A 3 -63.91 51.63 11.46
CA GLU A 3 -62.82 51.09 12.24
C GLU A 3 -61.49 51.33 11.48
N GLN A 4 -60.54 51.89 12.18
CA GLN A 4 -59.20 52.15 11.68
C GLN A 4 -58.28 50.94 11.84
N PRO A 5 -57.30 50.73 10.93
CA PRO A 5 -56.39 49.62 11.05
C PRO A 5 -55.18 49.93 11.94
N GLY A 6 -54.77 48.93 12.72
CA GLY A 6 -53.66 48.98 13.68
C GLY A 6 -52.29 49.08 13.03
N ARG A 7 -51.48 49.93 13.63
CA ARG A 7 -50.03 50.12 13.32
C ARG A 7 -49.21 48.91 13.73
N MET A 8 -48.53 48.28 12.78
CA MET A 8 -47.44 47.31 13.06
C MET A 8 -46.15 48.05 13.39
N ILE A 9 -45.63 47.85 14.58
CA ILE A 9 -44.32 48.34 15.04
C ILE A 9 -43.25 47.31 14.68
N SER A 10 -42.38 47.72 13.74
CA SER A 10 -41.17 46.96 13.35
C SER A 10 -40.08 47.13 14.42
N ARG A 11 -39.75 46.05 15.13
CA ARG A 11 -38.53 45.96 15.98
C ARG A 11 -37.39 45.44 15.16
N ARG A 12 -36.55 46.33 14.64
CA ARG A 12 -35.20 45.96 14.18
C ARG A 12 -34.30 45.84 15.39
N ALA A 13 -33.95 44.60 15.74
CA ALA A 13 -32.84 44.33 16.66
C ALA A 13 -31.54 44.45 15.91
N VAL A 14 -30.72 45.45 16.31
CA VAL A 14 -29.34 45.59 15.86
C VAL A 14 -28.48 44.69 16.72
N CYS A 15 -28.09 43.55 16.18
CA CYS A 15 -27.04 42.72 16.78
C CYS A 15 -25.68 43.24 16.31
N THR A 16 -25.03 44.04 17.13
CA THR A 16 -23.59 44.33 16.99
C THR A 16 -22.81 43.12 17.49
N GLY A 17 -22.43 42.24 16.55
CA GLY A 17 -21.52 41.16 16.82
C GLY A 17 -20.11 41.68 16.85
N LEU A 18 -19.45 41.61 18.01
CA LEU A 18 -17.99 41.73 18.11
C LEU A 18 -17.35 40.54 17.34
N ALA A 19 -16.78 40.84 16.19
CA ALA A 19 -15.87 39.91 15.50
C ALA A 19 -14.58 39.87 16.30
N ALA A 20 -14.41 38.86 17.12
CA ALA A 20 -13.11 38.50 17.68
C ALA A 20 -12.22 38.02 16.52
N ALA A 21 -11.27 38.87 16.11
CA ALA A 21 -10.23 38.48 15.18
C ALA A 21 -9.40 37.37 15.81
N ALA A 22 -9.64 36.13 15.40
CA ALA A 22 -8.75 35.02 15.68
C ALA A 22 -7.43 35.30 14.97
N ALA A 23 -6.41 35.67 15.72
CA ALA A 23 -5.06 35.74 15.20
C ALA A 23 -4.68 34.38 14.62
N PRO A 24 -4.11 34.33 13.40
CA PRO A 24 -3.63 33.07 12.87
C PRO A 24 -2.53 32.56 13.78
N TRP A 25 -2.78 31.41 14.38
CA TRP A 25 -1.76 30.68 15.15
C TRP A 25 -0.63 30.33 14.18
N ARG A 26 0.41 31.13 14.18
CA ARG A 26 1.66 30.77 13.53
C ARG A 26 2.24 29.61 14.35
N ALA A 27 1.96 28.38 13.93
CA ALA A 27 2.79 27.26 14.32
C ALA A 27 4.20 27.60 13.86
N SER A 28 5.09 27.89 14.82
CA SER A 28 6.53 27.97 14.56
C SER A 28 6.90 26.59 14.01
N ALA A 29 7.07 26.51 12.70
CA ALA A 29 7.66 25.35 12.06
C ALA A 29 9.11 25.32 12.59
N VAL A 30 9.36 24.53 13.62
CA VAL A 30 10.71 24.02 13.89
C VAL A 30 11.05 23.30 12.61
N GLY A 31 11.89 23.91 11.77
CA GLY A 31 12.25 23.39 10.46
C GLY A 31 12.79 21.98 10.67
N THR A 32 12.13 21.00 10.08
CA THR A 32 12.59 19.63 10.12
C THR A 32 13.96 19.58 9.48
N VAL A 33 15.00 19.36 10.27
CA VAL A 33 16.38 19.28 9.78
C VAL A 33 16.54 17.93 9.11
N TYR A 34 16.89 17.94 7.84
CA TYR A 34 17.27 16.75 7.08
C TYR A 34 18.78 16.59 7.10
N ASP A 35 19.24 15.36 7.11
CA ASP A 35 20.67 15.02 7.07
C ASP A 35 21.20 15.08 5.64
N ALA A 36 20.33 14.82 4.65
CA ALA A 36 20.62 14.93 3.25
C ALA A 36 19.41 15.50 2.50
N GLU A 37 19.71 16.31 1.47
CA GLU A 37 18.73 16.81 0.52
C GLU A 37 19.12 16.33 -0.90
N VAL A 38 18.29 15.47 -1.47
CA VAL A 38 18.47 14.94 -2.83
C VAL A 38 17.71 15.83 -3.79
N ARG A 39 18.42 16.58 -4.62
CA ARG A 39 17.88 17.54 -5.59
C ARG A 39 18.59 17.45 -6.93
N LYS A 40 17.94 17.80 -8.03
CA LYS A 40 18.56 17.91 -9.35
C LYS A 40 19.60 19.04 -9.41
N SER A 41 19.45 20.06 -8.55
CA SER A 41 20.41 21.15 -8.33
C SER A 41 20.22 21.73 -6.94
N GLY A 42 21.30 22.22 -6.32
CA GLY A 42 21.27 22.92 -5.02
C GLY A 42 20.98 22.04 -3.81
N GLY A 43 21.01 20.72 -3.93
CA GLY A 43 20.94 19.78 -2.82
C GLY A 43 22.32 19.35 -2.32
N THR A 44 22.35 18.59 -1.23
CA THR A 44 23.59 17.96 -0.75
C THR A 44 24.02 16.79 -1.64
N HIS A 45 23.06 16.15 -2.30
CA HIS A 45 23.28 15.00 -3.19
C HIS A 45 22.45 15.13 -4.48
N SER A 46 22.98 14.64 -5.58
CA SER A 46 22.33 14.65 -6.90
C SER A 46 21.52 13.38 -7.20
N SER A 47 21.60 12.35 -6.34
CA SER A 47 20.84 11.10 -6.45
C SER A 47 20.54 10.51 -5.07
N LEU A 48 19.50 9.70 -4.99
CA LEU A 48 19.16 9.01 -3.74
C LEU A 48 20.20 7.94 -3.39
N GLY A 49 20.73 7.25 -4.40
CA GLY A 49 21.80 6.28 -4.22
C GLY A 49 23.06 6.91 -3.62
N ALA A 50 23.45 8.13 -4.05
CA ALA A 50 24.57 8.85 -3.47
C ALA A 50 24.31 9.21 -2.00
N ALA A 51 23.11 9.70 -1.66
CA ALA A 51 22.74 9.99 -0.28
C ALA A 51 22.78 8.72 0.59
N LEU A 52 22.27 7.61 0.12
CA LEU A 52 22.26 6.33 0.86
C LEU A 52 23.69 5.79 1.07
N ALA A 53 24.64 6.12 0.20
CA ALA A 53 26.04 5.73 0.29
C ALA A 53 26.85 6.61 1.26
N ASP A 54 26.36 7.80 1.62
CA ASP A 54 27.02 8.79 2.49
C ASP A 54 26.18 9.10 3.76
N PRO A 55 25.88 8.09 4.60
CA PRO A 55 25.06 8.28 5.77
C PRO A 55 25.84 8.97 6.91
N PRO A 56 25.16 9.79 7.73
CA PRO A 56 25.80 10.36 8.92
C PRO A 56 26.25 9.28 9.89
N GLY A 57 27.34 9.55 10.59
CA GLY A 57 27.84 8.69 11.68
C GLY A 57 26.85 8.61 12.85
N GLY A 58 27.05 7.58 13.73
CA GLY A 58 26.21 7.36 14.91
C GLY A 58 24.89 6.66 14.56
N GLY A 59 24.32 5.89 15.46
CA GLY A 59 23.13 5.05 15.27
C GLY A 59 21.79 5.79 15.21
N ARG A 60 21.76 7.09 14.99
CA ARG A 60 20.52 7.88 14.90
C ARG A 60 19.80 7.67 13.56
N PRO A 61 18.48 7.95 13.50
CA PRO A 61 17.75 7.93 12.24
C PRO A 61 18.41 8.83 11.18
N TYR A 62 18.39 8.37 9.93
CA TYR A 62 18.92 9.10 8.79
C TYR A 62 17.77 9.67 7.96
N ARG A 63 17.62 11.00 8.00
CA ARG A 63 16.50 11.73 7.39
C ARG A 63 16.93 12.32 6.06
N ILE A 64 16.30 11.86 4.98
CA ILE A 64 16.58 12.28 3.61
C ILE A 64 15.36 13.00 3.05
N LEU A 65 15.53 14.25 2.62
CA LEU A 65 14.55 14.97 1.81
C LEU A 65 14.76 14.60 0.34
N LEU A 66 13.72 14.09 -0.29
CA LEU A 66 13.70 13.83 -1.73
C LEU A 66 12.97 14.97 -2.43
N GLY A 67 13.71 15.77 -3.17
CA GLY A 67 13.19 16.89 -3.96
C GLY A 67 12.30 16.42 -5.11
N ARG A 68 11.54 17.35 -5.69
CA ARG A 68 10.72 17.11 -6.86
C ARG A 68 11.56 16.57 -8.03
N GLY A 69 11.05 15.58 -8.74
CA GLY A 69 11.67 14.96 -9.91
C GLY A 69 11.39 13.48 -10.00
N ARG A 70 11.69 12.92 -11.16
CA ARG A 70 11.75 11.46 -11.36
C ARG A 70 13.17 11.01 -11.12
N TRP A 71 13.32 10.11 -10.15
CA TRP A 71 14.59 9.52 -9.74
C TRP A 71 14.62 8.09 -10.27
N GLU A 72 15.24 7.95 -11.45
CA GLU A 72 15.34 6.65 -12.14
C GLU A 72 16.46 5.82 -11.50
N GLU A 73 16.13 5.23 -10.35
CA GLU A 73 17.07 4.48 -9.53
C GLU A 73 16.43 3.19 -9.02
N LYS A 74 17.20 2.10 -9.07
CA LYS A 74 16.85 0.82 -8.47
C LYS A 74 17.73 0.62 -7.25
N LEU A 75 17.15 0.64 -6.04
CA LEU A 75 17.88 0.83 -4.80
C LEU A 75 17.55 -0.23 -3.74
N THR A 76 18.54 -0.48 -2.86
CA THR A 76 18.34 -1.29 -1.66
C THR A 76 18.80 -0.50 -0.43
N ILE A 77 17.92 -0.38 0.56
CA ILE A 77 18.19 0.24 1.86
C ILE A 77 18.53 -0.87 2.85
N THR A 78 19.77 -0.87 3.34
CA THR A 78 20.26 -1.83 4.34
C THR A 78 20.56 -1.17 5.69
N ARG A 79 20.51 0.16 5.76
CA ARG A 79 20.70 0.91 6.99
C ARG A 79 19.41 0.96 7.81
N PRO A 80 19.44 0.64 9.13
CA PRO A 80 18.30 0.84 10.01
C PRO A 80 17.93 2.33 10.18
N GLY A 81 16.64 2.60 10.36
CA GLY A 81 16.15 3.94 10.71
C GLY A 81 16.27 4.98 9.59
N VAL A 82 16.25 4.59 8.33
CA VAL A 82 16.18 5.55 7.21
C VAL A 82 14.77 6.12 7.11
N GLU A 83 14.67 7.45 7.06
CA GLU A 83 13.44 8.19 6.82
C GLU A 83 13.53 8.95 5.49
N LEU A 84 12.75 8.54 4.49
CA LEU A 84 12.62 9.23 3.20
C LEU A 84 11.39 10.12 3.22
N VAL A 85 11.56 11.41 2.99
CA VAL A 85 10.46 12.38 2.94
C VAL A 85 10.47 13.08 1.58
N GLY A 86 9.43 12.91 0.80
CA GLY A 86 9.28 13.65 -0.45
C GLY A 86 8.77 15.07 -0.21
N GLU A 87 9.26 16.02 -0.99
CA GLU A 87 8.71 17.39 -0.99
C GLU A 87 7.26 17.43 -1.44
N ASP A 88 6.90 16.51 -2.32
CA ASP A 88 5.55 16.43 -2.89
C ASP A 88 5.25 14.99 -3.30
N ARG A 89 4.13 14.47 -2.84
CA ARG A 89 3.72 13.09 -3.04
C ARG A 89 3.72 12.65 -4.50
N GLN A 90 3.26 13.53 -5.40
CA GLN A 90 3.10 13.22 -6.82
C GLN A 90 4.29 13.68 -7.67
N ALA A 91 5.21 14.45 -7.10
CA ALA A 91 6.34 15.00 -7.84
C ALA A 91 7.71 14.48 -7.36
N ALA A 92 7.82 13.91 -6.16
CA ALA A 92 9.03 13.22 -5.70
C ALA A 92 8.87 11.71 -5.97
N ILE A 93 9.33 11.24 -7.12
CA ILE A 93 9.05 9.91 -7.67
C ILE A 93 10.32 9.09 -7.78
N ILE A 94 10.40 7.96 -7.07
CA ILE A 94 11.43 6.95 -7.22
C ILE A 94 10.90 5.91 -8.20
N THR A 95 11.62 5.65 -9.28
CA THR A 95 11.15 4.77 -10.36
C THR A 95 12.25 3.90 -10.94
N SER A 96 11.88 2.73 -11.41
CA SER A 96 12.64 1.91 -12.36
C SER A 96 11.65 1.17 -13.27
N ALA A 97 12.13 0.60 -14.38
CA ALA A 97 11.28 -0.09 -15.34
C ALA A 97 11.70 -1.57 -15.50
N VAL A 98 11.92 -2.26 -14.38
CA VAL A 98 12.42 -3.64 -14.37
C VAL A 98 11.30 -4.63 -14.09
N GLY A 99 11.00 -5.51 -15.06
CA GLY A 99 10.13 -6.67 -14.89
C GLY A 99 10.90 -7.93 -14.53
N ALA A 100 10.23 -8.89 -13.89
CA ALA A 100 10.81 -10.16 -13.47
C ALA A 100 11.40 -10.97 -14.62
N GLY A 101 10.79 -10.88 -15.80
CA GLY A 101 11.24 -11.57 -17.02
C GLY A 101 12.41 -10.91 -17.76
N HIS A 102 12.80 -9.68 -17.36
CA HIS A 102 13.96 -9.01 -17.99
C HIS A 102 15.27 -9.70 -17.63
N GLU A 103 16.19 -9.70 -18.59
CA GLU A 103 17.58 -10.15 -18.37
C GLU A 103 18.30 -9.16 -17.44
N LYS A 104 19.06 -9.67 -16.50
CA LYS A 104 19.90 -8.86 -15.61
C LYS A 104 21.34 -8.79 -16.10
N PRO A 105 22.10 -7.73 -15.79
CA PRO A 105 23.53 -7.70 -16.04
C PRO A 105 24.23 -8.93 -15.45
N GLY A 106 25.05 -9.61 -16.25
CA GLY A 106 25.72 -10.85 -15.86
C GLY A 106 24.93 -12.13 -16.10
N GLY A 107 23.75 -12.03 -16.73
CA GLY A 107 22.94 -13.18 -17.17
C GLY A 107 21.85 -13.61 -16.19
N GLY A 108 20.89 -14.34 -16.72
CA GLY A 108 19.67 -14.79 -16.03
C GLY A 108 18.65 -13.67 -15.84
N LYS A 109 17.44 -14.02 -15.39
CA LYS A 109 16.32 -13.09 -15.20
C LYS A 109 16.34 -12.45 -13.82
N TRP A 110 15.76 -11.26 -13.71
CA TRP A 110 15.63 -10.56 -12.42
C TRP A 110 14.76 -11.33 -11.42
N GLY A 111 13.73 -12.01 -11.88
CA GLY A 111 12.71 -12.61 -11.02
C GLY A 111 11.88 -11.56 -10.27
N THR A 112 10.79 -12.01 -9.64
CA THR A 112 9.84 -11.11 -8.95
C THR A 112 10.54 -10.21 -7.93
N PHE A 113 11.30 -10.81 -7.02
CA PHE A 113 11.93 -10.04 -5.91
C PHE A 113 13.07 -9.15 -6.39
N GLY A 114 13.79 -9.59 -7.42
CA GLY A 114 14.85 -8.80 -8.05
C GLY A 114 14.33 -7.62 -8.87
N SER A 115 13.06 -7.57 -9.25
CA SER A 115 12.47 -6.49 -10.05
C SER A 115 12.21 -5.20 -9.25
N ALA A 116 12.22 -5.25 -7.91
CA ALA A 116 11.80 -4.14 -7.06
C ALA A 116 12.57 -2.84 -7.36
N THR A 117 11.82 -1.74 -7.50
CA THR A 117 12.41 -0.39 -7.62
C THR A 117 13.11 0.00 -6.34
N LEU A 118 12.44 -0.11 -5.20
CA LEU A 118 13.01 0.13 -3.89
C LEU A 118 12.86 -1.11 -3.02
N THR A 119 13.98 -1.64 -2.54
CA THR A 119 14.02 -2.75 -1.57
C THR A 119 14.48 -2.21 -0.22
N VAL A 120 13.82 -2.61 0.86
CA VAL A 120 14.20 -2.31 2.24
C VAL A 120 14.55 -3.61 2.96
N GLU A 121 15.79 -3.72 3.41
CA GLU A 121 16.31 -4.86 4.18
C GLU A 121 16.84 -4.41 5.56
N ALA A 122 16.17 -3.44 6.18
CA ALA A 122 16.53 -2.92 7.49
C ALA A 122 15.30 -2.50 8.30
N PRO A 123 15.35 -2.58 9.64
CA PRO A 123 14.24 -2.20 10.49
C PRO A 123 14.09 -0.69 10.65
N GLY A 124 12.87 -0.26 10.98
CA GLY A 124 12.57 1.15 11.31
C GLY A 124 12.57 2.08 10.10
N PHE A 125 12.33 1.56 8.90
CA PHE A 125 12.19 2.37 7.70
C PHE A 125 10.93 3.23 7.73
N THR A 126 11.04 4.46 7.27
CA THR A 126 9.91 5.36 7.08
C THR A 126 9.96 5.99 5.69
N ALA A 127 8.82 5.97 4.98
CA ALA A 127 8.60 6.75 3.77
C ALA A 127 7.38 7.65 3.94
N ARG A 128 7.53 8.92 3.58
CA ARG A 128 6.44 9.89 3.64
C ARG A 128 6.40 10.77 2.39
N ASN A 129 5.16 11.06 1.95
CA ASN A 129 4.88 12.10 0.97
C ASN A 129 5.67 11.98 -0.35
N LEU A 130 5.80 10.77 -0.86
CA LEU A 130 6.50 10.44 -2.11
C LEU A 130 5.81 9.34 -2.90
N THR A 131 6.20 9.16 -4.13
CA THR A 131 5.78 8.04 -4.99
C THR A 131 6.93 7.05 -5.17
N VAL A 132 6.61 5.76 -5.06
CA VAL A 132 7.45 4.66 -5.53
C VAL A 132 6.69 3.93 -6.62
N GLU A 133 7.25 3.88 -7.81
CA GLU A 133 6.65 3.17 -8.93
C GLU A 133 7.58 2.15 -9.56
N ASN A 134 7.01 1.12 -10.17
CA ASN A 134 7.72 0.36 -11.17
C ASN A 134 7.08 0.67 -12.53
N GLY A 135 7.83 1.34 -13.38
CA GLY A 135 7.43 1.80 -14.72
C GLY A 135 7.53 0.73 -15.80
N PHE A 136 7.63 -0.55 -15.45
CA PHE A 136 7.61 -1.66 -16.40
C PHE A 136 6.35 -1.63 -17.26
N ASP A 137 6.52 -1.69 -18.59
CA ASP A 137 5.39 -1.64 -19.52
C ASP A 137 4.62 -2.96 -19.57
N TYR A 138 3.93 -3.21 -18.45
CA TYR A 138 3.09 -4.39 -18.27
C TYR A 138 2.08 -4.59 -19.40
N ILE A 139 1.44 -3.49 -19.84
CA ILE A 139 0.35 -3.57 -20.83
C ILE A 139 0.89 -3.96 -22.22
N ALA A 140 2.02 -3.40 -22.64
CA ALA A 140 2.64 -3.79 -23.90
C ALA A 140 3.04 -5.27 -23.89
N HIS A 141 3.70 -5.72 -22.82
CA HIS A 141 4.12 -7.12 -22.68
C HIS A 141 2.94 -8.09 -22.53
N LEU A 142 1.87 -7.69 -21.85
CA LEU A 142 0.63 -8.48 -21.75
C LEU A 142 0.01 -8.72 -23.14
N ARG A 143 -0.05 -7.68 -23.96
CA ARG A 143 -0.62 -7.75 -25.32
C ARG A 143 0.23 -8.57 -26.28
N THR A 144 1.53 -8.37 -26.24
CA THR A 144 2.47 -8.99 -27.19
C THR A 144 2.92 -10.38 -26.77
N ARG A 145 2.72 -10.76 -25.51
CA ARG A 145 3.29 -12.01 -24.90
C ARG A 145 4.79 -12.13 -25.11
N SER A 146 5.49 -11.01 -25.19
CA SER A 146 6.91 -10.93 -25.59
C SER A 146 7.88 -11.43 -24.53
N ILE A 147 7.48 -11.46 -23.27
CA ILE A 147 8.28 -12.02 -22.18
C ILE A 147 7.41 -12.84 -21.21
N GLU A 148 8.02 -13.81 -20.57
CA GLU A 148 7.45 -14.47 -19.39
C GLU A 148 7.88 -13.74 -18.12
N GLY A 149 7.03 -13.71 -17.10
CA GLY A 149 7.32 -13.04 -15.83
C GLY A 149 7.01 -11.55 -15.87
N LEU A 150 5.71 -11.22 -15.86
CA LEU A 150 5.19 -9.85 -15.90
C LEU A 150 5.18 -9.14 -14.52
N GLN A 151 5.67 -9.81 -13.47
CA GLN A 151 5.79 -9.23 -12.13
C GLN A 151 6.77 -8.06 -12.14
N ALA A 152 6.41 -6.96 -11.46
CA ALA A 152 7.24 -5.76 -11.40
C ALA A 152 6.97 -5.00 -10.09
N VAL A 153 7.82 -5.24 -9.10
CA VAL A 153 7.65 -4.70 -7.75
C VAL A 153 8.04 -3.24 -7.69
N ALA A 154 7.18 -2.38 -7.16
CA ALA A 154 7.54 -0.99 -6.87
C ALA A 154 8.31 -0.91 -5.52
N LEU A 155 7.71 -1.39 -4.43
CA LEU A 155 8.32 -1.39 -3.11
C LEU A 155 8.38 -2.81 -2.54
N ALA A 156 9.54 -3.22 -2.04
CA ALA A 156 9.74 -4.46 -1.31
C ALA A 156 10.19 -4.18 0.13
N LEU A 157 9.43 -4.65 1.11
CA LEU A 157 9.85 -4.76 2.51
C LEU A 157 10.32 -6.20 2.74
N GLY A 158 11.63 -6.40 2.84
CA GLY A 158 12.26 -7.71 2.90
C GLY A 158 12.20 -8.37 4.28
N ASN A 159 13.10 -9.31 4.54
CA ASN A 159 13.08 -10.08 5.78
C ASN A 159 13.36 -9.25 7.03
N SER A 160 14.24 -8.25 6.91
CA SER A 160 14.71 -7.42 8.02
C SER A 160 13.92 -6.14 8.19
N ALA A 161 12.92 -5.87 7.36
CA ALA A 161 12.17 -4.61 7.31
C ALA A 161 11.06 -4.53 8.40
N ASP A 162 11.37 -4.94 9.63
CA ASP A 162 10.43 -4.83 10.76
C ASP A 162 10.18 -3.37 11.15
N ARG A 163 8.94 -3.04 11.53
CA ARG A 163 8.53 -1.70 12.00
C ARG A 163 8.69 -0.63 10.92
N SER A 164 8.20 -0.92 9.72
CA SER A 164 8.18 0.03 8.61
C SER A 164 6.92 0.88 8.64
N LEU A 165 7.08 2.19 8.39
CA LEU A 165 5.99 3.14 8.24
C LEU A 165 5.97 3.71 6.82
N ILE A 166 4.87 3.52 6.11
CA ILE A 166 4.63 4.11 4.79
C ILE A 166 3.40 5.02 4.93
N GLU A 167 3.58 6.31 4.79
CA GLU A 167 2.53 7.28 5.08
C GLU A 167 2.40 8.32 3.98
N ARG A 168 1.17 8.52 3.49
CA ARG A 168 0.86 9.47 2.41
C ARG A 168 1.74 9.27 1.17
N CYS A 169 1.96 8.01 0.79
CA CYS A 169 2.74 7.63 -0.39
C CYS A 169 1.85 7.06 -1.48
N ASP A 170 2.31 7.16 -2.73
CA ASP A 170 1.75 6.44 -3.86
C ASP A 170 2.66 5.25 -4.20
N LEU A 171 2.08 4.04 -4.26
CA LEU A 171 2.74 2.83 -4.69
C LEU A 171 2.10 2.38 -6.00
N ILE A 172 2.84 2.49 -7.10
CA ILE A 172 2.27 2.34 -8.44
C ILE A 172 2.96 1.22 -9.22
N GLY A 173 2.17 0.28 -9.70
CA GLY A 173 2.63 -0.82 -10.54
C GLY A 173 1.47 -1.53 -11.23
N HIS A 174 1.69 -2.77 -11.58
CA HIS A 174 0.69 -3.68 -12.13
C HIS A 174 0.68 -4.98 -11.35
N GLN A 175 1.26 -6.06 -11.87
CA GLN A 175 1.38 -7.32 -11.14
C GLN A 175 2.48 -7.20 -10.08
N ASP A 176 2.18 -7.65 -8.83
CA ASP A 176 3.15 -7.72 -7.74
C ASP A 176 3.70 -6.35 -7.29
N THR A 177 2.87 -5.29 -7.21
CA THR A 177 3.31 -3.92 -6.93
C THR A 177 4.00 -3.75 -5.57
N PHE A 178 3.43 -4.29 -4.49
CA PHE A 178 3.92 -4.09 -3.13
C PHE A 178 4.18 -5.43 -2.42
N TYR A 179 5.46 -5.74 -2.22
CA TYR A 179 5.91 -6.94 -1.53
C TYR A 179 6.21 -6.66 -0.06
N LEU A 180 5.54 -7.36 0.85
CA LEU A 180 5.78 -7.30 2.29
C LEU A 180 6.16 -8.71 2.79
N ARG A 181 7.47 -9.03 2.78
CA ARG A 181 7.94 -10.39 3.02
C ARG A 181 7.72 -10.83 4.45
N ALA A 182 8.14 -10.04 5.42
CA ALA A 182 8.08 -10.36 6.84
C ALA A 182 8.06 -9.07 7.69
N GLY A 183 8.01 -9.24 9.02
CA GLY A 183 8.02 -8.12 9.96
C GLY A 183 6.66 -7.45 10.10
N ARG A 184 6.66 -6.26 10.71
CA ARG A 184 5.47 -5.42 10.96
C ARG A 184 5.55 -4.15 10.14
N ALA A 185 4.39 -3.74 9.61
CA ALA A 185 4.30 -2.50 8.86
C ALA A 185 2.99 -1.75 9.17
N LEU A 186 3.06 -0.42 9.14
CA LEU A 186 1.90 0.45 9.03
C LEU A 186 1.95 1.18 7.69
N VAL A 187 0.90 1.04 6.91
CA VAL A 187 0.70 1.71 5.62
C VAL A 187 -0.54 2.58 5.78
N ARG A 188 -0.38 3.90 5.77
CA ARG A 188 -1.44 4.81 6.17
C ARG A 188 -1.64 5.94 5.17
N ASP A 189 -2.91 6.24 4.84
CA ASP A 189 -3.29 7.34 3.94
C ASP A 189 -2.59 7.27 2.56
N CYS A 190 -2.31 6.04 2.09
CA CYS A 190 -1.60 5.77 0.85
C CYS A 190 -2.55 5.48 -0.31
N PHE A 191 -2.04 5.69 -1.53
CA PHE A 191 -2.64 5.20 -2.77
C PHE A 191 -1.82 4.01 -3.27
N ILE A 192 -2.47 2.88 -3.52
CA ILE A 192 -1.80 1.66 -3.99
C ILE A 192 -2.54 1.17 -5.23
N ALA A 193 -1.84 1.08 -6.34
CA ALA A 193 -2.42 0.66 -7.62
C ALA A 193 -1.72 -0.56 -8.22
N GLY A 194 -2.51 -1.50 -8.70
CA GLY A 194 -2.02 -2.71 -9.37
C GLY A 194 -3.16 -3.58 -9.90
N ASN A 195 -2.85 -4.80 -10.36
CA ASN A 195 -3.88 -5.70 -10.89
C ASN A 195 -3.78 -7.13 -10.34
N VAL A 196 -2.72 -7.88 -10.58
CA VAL A 196 -2.59 -9.26 -10.12
C VAL A 196 -1.69 -9.32 -8.89
N ASP A 197 -2.22 -9.85 -7.76
CA ASP A 197 -1.49 -10.08 -6.51
C ASP A 197 -0.69 -8.85 -6.05
N PHE A 198 -1.25 -7.65 -6.26
CA PHE A 198 -0.46 -6.43 -6.19
C PHE A 198 -0.12 -5.97 -4.76
N ILE A 199 -0.65 -6.64 -3.73
CA ILE A 199 -0.22 -6.54 -2.33
C ILE A 199 0.04 -7.96 -1.84
N PHE A 200 1.30 -8.36 -1.68
CA PHE A 200 1.62 -9.75 -1.42
C PHE A 200 2.74 -9.95 -0.40
N GLY A 201 2.79 -11.15 0.19
CA GLY A 201 3.81 -11.53 1.17
C GLY A 201 3.28 -12.02 2.51
N GLY A 202 4.17 -12.12 3.51
CA GLY A 202 3.89 -12.77 4.80
C GLY A 202 3.90 -11.86 6.02
N ALA A 203 4.12 -10.55 5.87
CA ALA A 203 4.20 -9.60 6.97
C ALA A 203 2.90 -9.46 7.77
N ALA A 204 3.00 -9.00 9.02
CA ALA A 204 1.89 -8.45 9.77
C ALA A 204 1.76 -6.95 9.45
N ALA A 205 0.86 -6.58 8.56
CA ALA A 205 0.76 -5.21 8.06
C ALA A 205 -0.66 -4.65 8.23
N LEU A 206 -0.73 -3.43 8.79
CA LEU A 206 -1.97 -2.66 8.86
C LEU A 206 -1.98 -1.62 7.73
N PHE A 207 -2.95 -1.73 6.84
CA PHE A 207 -3.29 -0.74 5.83
C PHE A 207 -4.46 0.09 6.37
N GLU A 208 -4.21 1.33 6.71
CA GLU A 208 -5.21 2.20 7.34
C GLU A 208 -5.59 3.34 6.40
N ARG A 209 -6.87 3.50 6.09
CA ARG A 209 -7.42 4.58 5.25
C ARG A 209 -6.73 4.72 3.88
N CYS A 210 -6.30 3.61 3.29
CA CYS A 210 -5.69 3.61 1.97
C CYS A 210 -6.76 3.56 0.86
N GLU A 211 -6.45 4.19 -0.27
CA GLU A 211 -7.13 3.89 -1.52
C GLU A 211 -6.37 2.77 -2.24
N ILE A 212 -7.07 1.68 -2.53
CA ILE A 212 -6.53 0.49 -3.19
C ILE A 212 -7.22 0.37 -4.54
N ARG A 213 -6.48 0.69 -5.62
CA ARG A 213 -7.04 0.79 -6.95
C ARG A 213 -6.65 -0.38 -7.84
N SER A 214 -7.66 -1.12 -8.28
CA SER A 214 -7.48 -2.16 -9.30
C SER A 214 -7.29 -1.53 -10.68
N ARG A 215 -6.22 -1.92 -11.39
CA ARG A 215 -5.88 -1.44 -12.73
C ARG A 215 -6.38 -2.40 -13.81
N LEU A 216 -6.79 -1.84 -14.94
CA LEU A 216 -7.33 -2.56 -16.08
C LEU A 216 -6.26 -3.48 -16.72
N ARG A 217 -6.68 -4.69 -17.09
CA ARG A 217 -5.93 -5.64 -17.91
C ARG A 217 -6.67 -5.83 -19.26
N PRO A 218 -6.35 -5.04 -20.27
CA PRO A 218 -7.07 -5.08 -21.54
C PRO A 218 -7.00 -6.45 -22.20
N GLY A 219 -8.16 -6.97 -22.58
CA GLY A 219 -8.29 -8.27 -23.25
C GLY A 219 -8.35 -9.48 -22.30
N GLU A 220 -8.22 -9.27 -21.00
CA GLU A 220 -8.36 -10.33 -20.01
C GLU A 220 -9.76 -10.29 -19.38
N GLU A 221 -10.42 -11.43 -19.26
CA GLU A 221 -11.71 -11.54 -18.58
C GLU A 221 -11.56 -11.34 -17.07
N LEU A 222 -10.60 -12.06 -16.47
CA LEU A 222 -10.23 -11.92 -15.09
C LEU A 222 -9.26 -10.75 -14.94
N GLN A 223 -9.69 -9.71 -14.23
CA GLN A 223 -8.90 -8.49 -14.08
C GLN A 223 -7.85 -8.56 -13.00
N GLY A 224 -8.02 -9.37 -11.95
CA GLY A 224 -6.93 -9.55 -11.00
C GLY A 224 -7.34 -9.99 -9.59
N TYR A 225 -6.36 -9.85 -8.70
CA TYR A 225 -6.46 -10.16 -7.28
C TYR A 225 -5.78 -9.03 -6.50
N VAL A 226 -6.47 -8.48 -5.49
CA VAL A 226 -5.90 -7.39 -4.70
C VAL A 226 -4.75 -7.91 -3.83
N ALA A 227 -4.99 -8.98 -3.06
CA ALA A 227 -4.02 -9.48 -2.11
C ALA A 227 -3.64 -10.94 -2.33
N ALA A 228 -2.35 -11.26 -2.12
CA ALA A 228 -1.84 -12.64 -2.07
C ALA A 228 -1.03 -12.86 -0.77
N PRO A 229 -1.72 -13.03 0.38
CA PRO A 229 -1.05 -13.25 1.65
C PRO A 229 -0.39 -14.63 1.71
N SER A 230 0.87 -14.65 2.20
CA SER A 230 1.69 -15.85 2.41
C SER A 230 2.15 -15.95 3.87
N THR A 231 1.22 -15.76 4.78
CA THR A 231 1.49 -15.57 6.22
C THR A 231 1.90 -16.88 6.88
N PRO A 232 2.97 -16.90 7.69
CA PRO A 232 3.32 -18.08 8.49
C PRO A 232 2.17 -18.57 9.38
N ARG A 233 2.01 -19.87 9.49
CA ARG A 233 0.93 -20.50 10.28
C ARG A 233 0.96 -20.06 11.75
N ARG A 234 2.17 -19.87 12.32
CA ARG A 234 2.40 -19.41 13.71
C ARG A 234 2.11 -17.92 13.93
N GLN A 235 2.08 -17.11 12.88
CA GLN A 235 1.78 -15.67 12.96
C GLN A 235 0.27 -15.49 12.87
N PRO A 236 -0.42 -15.02 13.93
CA PRO A 236 -1.89 -15.03 13.98
C PRO A 236 -2.55 -14.08 13.00
N VAL A 237 -1.92 -12.95 12.69
CA VAL A 237 -2.45 -11.88 11.83
C VAL A 237 -1.49 -11.61 10.68
N GLY A 238 -2.02 -11.52 9.46
CA GLY A 238 -1.29 -11.12 8.26
C GLY A 238 -1.61 -9.69 7.83
N PHE A 239 -2.19 -9.54 6.65
CA PHE A 239 -2.62 -8.24 6.14
C PHE A 239 -3.95 -7.83 6.77
N VAL A 240 -4.02 -6.60 7.24
CA VAL A 240 -5.24 -5.99 7.78
C VAL A 240 -5.51 -4.70 7.01
N PHE A 241 -6.62 -4.66 6.30
CA PHE A 241 -7.08 -3.48 5.59
C PHE A 241 -8.20 -2.84 6.41
N ASP A 242 -7.91 -1.70 7.02
CA ASP A 242 -8.86 -1.01 7.90
C ASP A 242 -9.32 0.31 7.29
N ARG A 243 -10.63 0.48 7.12
CA ARG A 243 -11.23 1.70 6.54
C ARG A 243 -10.65 2.08 5.17
N CYS A 244 -10.21 1.09 4.40
CA CYS A 244 -9.71 1.29 3.04
C CYS A 244 -10.86 1.43 2.03
N ARG A 245 -10.55 2.03 0.89
CA ARG A 245 -11.46 2.14 -0.26
C ARG A 245 -10.90 1.34 -1.43
N LEU A 246 -11.64 0.32 -1.86
CA LEU A 246 -11.32 -0.46 -3.06
C LEU A 246 -11.99 0.23 -4.24
N THR A 247 -11.18 0.84 -5.08
CA THR A 247 -11.59 1.57 -6.29
C THR A 247 -11.06 0.88 -7.55
N ARG A 248 -11.46 1.34 -8.71
CA ARG A 248 -11.03 0.77 -9.99
C ARG A 248 -10.66 1.83 -11.01
N GLU A 249 -9.82 1.43 -11.94
CA GLU A 249 -9.52 2.19 -13.15
C GLU A 249 -10.76 2.20 -14.07
N ALA A 250 -10.92 3.28 -14.84
CA ALA A 250 -12.03 3.40 -15.78
C ALA A 250 -12.02 2.25 -16.81
N GLY A 251 -13.19 1.69 -17.09
CA GLY A 251 -13.36 0.57 -18.01
C GLY A 251 -13.13 -0.82 -17.40
N LEU A 252 -12.71 -0.91 -16.14
CA LEU A 252 -12.57 -2.20 -15.47
C LEU A 252 -13.97 -2.78 -15.14
N PRO A 253 -14.28 -4.04 -15.57
CA PRO A 253 -15.62 -4.60 -15.44
C PRO A 253 -16.04 -4.86 -13.99
N ASP A 254 -17.36 -4.93 -13.77
CA ASP A 254 -17.92 -5.39 -12.51
C ASP A 254 -17.57 -6.86 -12.25
N ARG A 255 -17.42 -7.23 -10.97
CA ARG A 255 -17.22 -8.62 -10.50
C ARG A 255 -16.00 -9.34 -11.10
N SER A 256 -14.98 -8.61 -11.52
CA SER A 256 -13.82 -9.14 -12.24
C SER A 256 -12.52 -9.17 -11.44
N VAL A 257 -12.55 -8.70 -10.17
CA VAL A 257 -11.38 -8.68 -9.28
C VAL A 257 -11.72 -9.36 -7.96
N TRP A 258 -10.85 -10.26 -7.52
CA TRP A 258 -10.96 -10.91 -6.22
C TRP A 258 -10.32 -10.05 -5.11
N LEU A 259 -10.84 -10.10 -3.90
CA LEU A 259 -10.20 -9.52 -2.71
C LEU A 259 -8.81 -10.10 -2.48
N GLY A 260 -8.63 -11.35 -2.89
CA GLY A 260 -7.35 -12.02 -2.90
C GLY A 260 -7.44 -13.53 -2.98
N ARG A 261 -6.26 -14.14 -2.90
CA ARG A 261 -6.07 -15.59 -2.92
C ARG A 261 -4.91 -15.97 -1.99
N PRO A 262 -5.01 -17.09 -1.23
CA PRO A 262 -3.95 -17.46 -0.29
C PRO A 262 -2.75 -18.00 -1.05
N TRP A 263 -1.59 -17.40 -0.84
CA TRP A 263 -0.35 -17.82 -1.48
C TRP A 263 0.48 -18.74 -0.56
N ARG A 264 0.86 -19.88 -1.09
CA ARG A 264 1.81 -20.78 -0.45
C ARG A 264 3.14 -20.70 -1.19
N ALA A 265 3.94 -19.69 -0.83
CA ALA A 265 5.21 -19.41 -1.48
C ALA A 265 6.12 -20.67 -1.52
N GLY A 266 6.57 -21.04 -2.72
CA GLY A 266 7.40 -22.21 -2.92
C GLY A 266 6.79 -23.54 -2.46
N GLY A 267 5.47 -23.66 -2.36
CA GLY A 267 4.80 -24.88 -1.88
C GLY A 267 4.95 -25.12 -0.37
N ASN A 268 5.51 -24.19 0.38
CA ASN A 268 5.78 -24.32 1.81
C ASN A 268 4.49 -24.43 2.63
N THR A 269 4.23 -25.60 3.21
CA THR A 269 3.03 -25.89 4.00
C THR A 269 2.97 -25.17 5.35
N ALA A 270 4.08 -24.59 5.82
CA ALA A 270 4.10 -23.71 6.98
C ALA A 270 3.49 -22.32 6.71
N LEU A 271 3.18 -22.01 5.44
CA LEU A 271 2.50 -20.79 5.02
C LEU A 271 1.03 -21.08 4.75
N LEU A 272 0.16 -20.27 5.34
CA LEU A 272 -1.29 -20.47 5.25
C LEU A 272 -2.04 -19.32 4.58
N GLY A 273 -1.46 -18.13 4.61
CA GLY A 273 -2.13 -16.89 4.20
C GLY A 273 -3.10 -16.37 5.26
N ALA A 274 -3.03 -15.08 5.56
CA ALA A 274 -3.98 -14.39 6.44
C ALA A 274 -4.22 -12.96 5.94
N ALA A 275 -5.49 -12.60 5.76
CA ALA A 275 -5.89 -11.24 5.43
C ALA A 275 -7.29 -10.94 5.98
N ALA A 276 -7.53 -9.67 6.38
CA ALA A 276 -8.83 -9.22 6.85
C ALA A 276 -9.15 -7.82 6.28
N TRP A 277 -10.36 -7.65 5.76
CA TRP A 277 -10.90 -6.38 5.32
C TRP A 277 -11.89 -5.86 6.36
N LEU A 278 -11.57 -4.76 7.02
CA LEU A 278 -12.30 -4.23 8.17
C LEU A 278 -12.87 -2.85 7.85
N ASP A 279 -14.17 -2.66 7.98
CA ASP A 279 -14.87 -1.41 7.71
C ASP A 279 -14.57 -0.77 6.34
N CYS A 280 -14.20 -1.59 5.35
CA CYS A 280 -13.80 -1.14 4.02
C CYS A 280 -15.00 -0.78 3.13
N TRP A 281 -14.79 0.13 2.19
CA TRP A 281 -15.72 0.37 1.09
C TRP A 281 -15.22 -0.32 -0.18
N MET A 282 -16.10 -1.08 -0.84
CA MET A 282 -15.78 -1.89 -2.01
C MET A 282 -16.66 -1.52 -3.20
N ASP A 283 -16.05 -1.11 -4.31
CA ASP A 283 -16.76 -0.85 -5.56
C ASP A 283 -17.19 -2.17 -6.24
N SER A 284 -18.11 -2.08 -7.20
CA SER A 284 -18.78 -3.21 -7.86
C SER A 284 -17.86 -4.15 -8.65
N HIS A 285 -16.60 -3.75 -8.92
CA HIS A 285 -15.61 -4.61 -9.55
C HIS A 285 -15.20 -5.83 -8.70
N ILE A 286 -15.44 -5.80 -7.40
CA ILE A 286 -15.10 -6.92 -6.51
C ILE A 286 -16.03 -8.11 -6.76
N HIS A 287 -15.41 -9.28 -6.96
CA HIS A 287 -16.13 -10.54 -7.20
C HIS A 287 -17.04 -10.90 -6.00
N PRO A 288 -18.25 -11.42 -6.24
CA PRO A 288 -19.21 -11.73 -5.16
C PRO A 288 -18.65 -12.67 -4.10
N ASP A 289 -17.91 -13.68 -4.46
CA ASP A 289 -17.31 -14.64 -3.51
C ASP A 289 -16.14 -14.05 -2.71
N GLY A 290 -15.62 -12.88 -3.13
CA GLY A 290 -14.53 -12.17 -2.49
C GLY A 290 -13.17 -12.86 -2.63
N TRP A 291 -13.06 -14.12 -2.30
CA TRP A 291 -11.82 -14.89 -2.25
C TRP A 291 -11.82 -16.07 -3.22
N THR A 292 -10.64 -16.44 -3.72
CA THR A 292 -10.47 -17.64 -4.55
C THR A 292 -9.23 -18.44 -4.12
N TRP A 293 -9.05 -19.60 -4.70
CA TRP A 293 -7.92 -20.48 -4.46
C TRP A 293 -6.65 -20.03 -5.20
N MET A 294 -5.51 -20.53 -4.76
CA MET A 294 -4.24 -20.40 -5.47
C MET A 294 -3.54 -21.76 -5.59
N GLY A 295 -3.06 -22.05 -6.81
CA GLY A 295 -2.28 -23.26 -7.08
C GLY A 295 -0.88 -23.19 -6.47
N TYR A 296 -0.35 -24.32 -6.08
CA TYR A 296 1.04 -24.50 -5.67
C TYR A 296 1.55 -25.90 -6.02
N ARG A 297 2.87 -26.09 -6.01
CA ARG A 297 3.49 -27.40 -6.13
C ARG A 297 3.67 -28.01 -4.75
N GLY A 298 3.06 -29.16 -4.52
CA GLY A 298 3.18 -29.94 -3.29
C GLY A 298 4.35 -30.93 -3.33
N PRO A 299 4.44 -31.83 -2.33
CA PRO A 299 5.43 -32.91 -2.32
C PRO A 299 5.38 -33.73 -3.62
N GLY A 300 6.54 -34.06 -4.17
CA GLY A 300 6.64 -34.78 -5.44
C GLY A 300 6.23 -33.98 -6.67
N ASP A 301 6.21 -32.65 -6.55
CA ASP A 301 5.84 -31.67 -7.61
C ASP A 301 4.39 -31.80 -8.12
N TYR A 302 3.51 -32.43 -7.33
CA TYR A 302 2.09 -32.52 -7.67
C TYR A 302 1.40 -31.18 -7.62
N PRO A 303 0.52 -30.85 -8.60
CA PRO A 303 -0.28 -29.64 -8.57
C PRO A 303 -1.33 -29.75 -7.46
N MET A 304 -1.31 -28.78 -6.55
CA MET A 304 -2.24 -28.65 -5.44
C MET A 304 -2.87 -27.27 -5.41
N ARG A 305 -3.95 -27.11 -4.64
CA ARG A 305 -4.62 -25.84 -4.42
C ARG A 305 -4.70 -25.55 -2.93
N LEU A 306 -4.53 -24.29 -2.57
CA LEU A 306 -4.88 -23.80 -1.25
C LEU A 306 -6.21 -23.06 -1.37
N GLU A 307 -7.24 -23.65 -0.76
CA GLU A 307 -8.58 -23.10 -0.82
C GLU A 307 -8.77 -21.95 0.18
N PRO A 308 -9.66 -20.97 -0.10
CA PRO A 308 -9.92 -19.85 0.79
C PRO A 308 -10.33 -20.26 2.20
N LEU A 309 -11.10 -21.35 2.32
CA LEU A 309 -11.58 -21.86 3.61
C LEU A 309 -10.49 -22.50 4.46
N ASP A 310 -9.41 -22.96 3.85
CA ASP A 310 -8.24 -23.50 4.56
C ASP A 310 -7.30 -22.40 5.05
N ALA A 311 -7.44 -21.17 4.51
CA ALA A 311 -6.67 -20.00 4.91
C ALA A 311 -7.42 -19.13 5.94
N ARG A 312 -6.77 -18.10 6.44
CA ARG A 312 -7.33 -17.16 7.44
C ARG A 312 -7.76 -15.86 6.74
N LEU A 313 -8.81 -15.95 5.94
CA LEU A 313 -9.33 -14.88 5.11
C LEU A 313 -10.68 -14.42 5.66
N PHE A 314 -10.78 -13.13 6.01
CA PHE A 314 -11.91 -12.61 6.78
C PHE A 314 -12.34 -11.22 6.30
N GLU A 315 -13.56 -10.84 6.72
CA GLU A 315 -14.10 -9.50 6.58
C GLU A 315 -14.80 -9.07 7.89
N TYR A 316 -14.97 -7.76 8.05
CA TYR A 316 -15.76 -7.18 9.12
C TYR A 316 -16.39 -5.88 8.66
N ARG A 317 -17.73 -5.81 8.63
CA ARG A 317 -18.52 -4.61 8.33
C ARG A 317 -18.13 -3.88 7.04
N SER A 318 -17.62 -4.58 6.04
CA SER A 318 -17.37 -3.99 4.73
C SER A 318 -18.69 -3.53 4.09
N ARG A 319 -18.65 -2.48 3.28
CA ARG A 319 -19.81 -1.85 2.64
C ARG A 319 -19.52 -1.48 1.19
N GLY A 320 -20.54 -1.07 0.46
CA GLY A 320 -20.46 -0.73 -0.97
C GLY A 320 -20.97 -1.85 -1.88
N PRO A 321 -21.09 -1.61 -3.17
CA PRO A 321 -21.71 -2.54 -4.12
C PRO A 321 -20.93 -3.86 -4.28
N GLY A 322 -19.63 -3.87 -3.97
CA GLY A 322 -18.77 -5.07 -3.99
C GLY A 322 -18.74 -5.83 -2.66
N ALA A 323 -19.31 -5.31 -1.57
CA ALA A 323 -19.33 -5.94 -0.26
C ALA A 323 -20.60 -6.81 -0.09
N ARG A 324 -20.66 -7.92 -0.80
CA ARG A 324 -21.81 -8.83 -0.77
C ARG A 324 -21.53 -10.02 0.14
N PRO A 325 -22.49 -10.46 0.99
CA PRO A 325 -22.36 -11.70 1.74
C PRO A 325 -22.14 -12.90 0.80
N GLY A 326 -21.33 -13.86 1.24
CA GLY A 326 -21.08 -15.08 0.48
C GLY A 326 -20.42 -16.15 1.35
N PRO A 327 -20.47 -17.43 0.96
CA PRO A 327 -19.97 -18.54 1.78
C PRO A 327 -18.45 -18.50 2.01
N LEU A 328 -17.70 -17.88 1.11
CA LEU A 328 -16.24 -17.71 1.25
C LEU A 328 -15.88 -16.40 1.99
N ARG A 329 -16.85 -15.51 2.25
CA ARG A 329 -16.64 -14.20 2.88
C ARG A 329 -16.93 -14.27 4.39
N ARG A 330 -16.07 -15.00 5.12
CA ARG A 330 -16.19 -15.21 6.56
C ARG A 330 -16.08 -13.90 7.32
N GLN A 331 -17.02 -13.68 8.25
CA GLN A 331 -17.08 -12.45 9.05
C GLN A 331 -16.42 -12.64 10.41
N LEU A 332 -15.62 -11.66 10.83
CA LEU A 332 -15.08 -11.57 12.19
C LEU A 332 -16.11 -11.00 13.17
N GLY A 333 -15.97 -11.35 14.44
CA GLY A 333 -16.58 -10.61 15.54
C GLY A 333 -15.84 -9.30 15.84
N ALA A 334 -16.46 -8.41 16.61
CA ALA A 334 -15.88 -7.11 16.97
C ALA A 334 -14.55 -7.25 17.73
N ALA A 335 -14.45 -8.21 18.65
CA ALA A 335 -13.24 -8.47 19.43
C ALA A 335 -12.07 -8.92 18.54
N ASP A 336 -12.33 -9.84 17.59
CA ASP A 336 -11.32 -10.32 16.66
C ASP A 336 -10.87 -9.21 15.69
N ALA A 337 -11.81 -8.38 15.21
CA ALA A 337 -11.47 -7.23 14.39
C ALA A 337 -10.57 -6.23 15.13
N ALA A 338 -10.82 -5.99 16.43
CA ALA A 338 -9.96 -5.15 17.26
C ALA A 338 -8.56 -5.76 17.43
N LEU A 339 -8.47 -7.07 17.65
CA LEU A 339 -7.21 -7.80 17.74
C LEU A 339 -6.40 -7.69 16.43
N HIS A 340 -7.06 -7.85 15.28
CA HIS A 340 -6.40 -7.70 13.98
C HIS A 340 -5.79 -6.31 13.80
N ARG A 341 -6.49 -5.23 14.18
CA ARG A 341 -5.96 -3.86 14.13
C ARG A 341 -4.75 -3.66 15.02
N ALA A 342 -4.78 -4.22 16.22
CA ALA A 342 -3.73 -4.01 17.23
C ALA A 342 -2.45 -4.79 16.96
N TYR A 343 -2.54 -6.00 16.38
CA TYR A 343 -1.42 -6.92 16.27
C TYR A 343 -0.22 -6.36 15.47
N PRO A 344 -0.39 -5.75 14.28
CA PRO A 344 0.74 -5.17 13.53
C PRO A 344 1.45 -4.02 14.26
N LEU A 345 0.76 -3.37 15.18
CA LEU A 345 1.24 -2.24 15.98
C LEU A 345 1.79 -2.66 17.35
N SER A 346 1.83 -3.96 17.65
CA SER A 346 2.25 -4.48 18.94
C SER A 346 3.67 -4.06 19.32
N GLY A 347 3.89 -3.82 20.63
CA GLY A 347 5.17 -3.36 21.15
C GLY A 347 5.41 -1.85 21.02
N GLY A 348 4.39 -1.05 20.67
CA GLY A 348 4.43 0.42 20.75
C GLY A 348 5.54 1.07 19.91
N TRP A 349 5.88 0.51 18.77
CA TRP A 349 7.02 0.95 17.96
C TRP A 349 6.76 2.25 17.16
N LEU A 350 5.51 2.67 17.03
CA LEU A 350 5.20 3.98 16.46
C LEU A 350 5.53 5.05 17.49
N ARG A 351 6.50 5.89 17.19
CA ARG A 351 6.72 7.11 17.94
C ARG A 351 5.79 8.19 17.40
N HIS A 352 5.06 8.82 18.28
CA HIS A 352 4.19 9.96 18.00
C HIS A 352 5.00 11.20 17.66
#